data_d833e5e53c2df47a0e7188327acf42c9
#
_entry.id   d833e5e53c2df47a0e7188327acf42c9
#
_cell.length_a   1.000
_cell.length_b   1.000
_cell.length_c   1.000
_cell.angle_alpha   90.00
_cell.angle_beta   90.00
_cell.angle_gamma   90.00
#
_symmetry.space_group_name_H-M   'P 1'
#
loop_
_entity.id
_entity.type
_entity.pdbx_description
1 polymer ?
#
loop_
_entity_poly.entity_id
_entity_poly.type
_entity_poly.pdbx_seq_one_letter_code
_entity_poly.pdbx_strand_id
1 'polypeptide(L)'
;MSLSIDYQILNPLIKDHIPSYGSPGSAGLDLRACIESNLVIKPGETKLVPSGISIYIKDPSFAALILPRSGLGHKHGIVLGNLVGLIDSDYQGELLISCWNRSDKELSLIHI
;
A
#
# COMPACT_ATOMS: atom_id res chain seq x y z
N MET A 1 1.90 -20.17 -15.66
CA MET A 1 1.38 -18.97 -16.36
C MET A 1 1.83 -17.73 -15.63
N SER A 2 2.34 -16.75 -16.36
CA SER A 2 2.74 -15.47 -15.77
C SER A 2 1.83 -14.36 -16.27
N LEU A 3 1.57 -13.40 -15.40
CA LEU A 3 0.82 -12.19 -15.72
C LEU A 3 1.75 -10.99 -15.54
N SER A 4 1.86 -10.17 -16.57
CA SER A 4 2.61 -8.92 -16.49
C SER A 4 1.63 -7.76 -16.30
N ILE A 5 1.94 -6.93 -15.32
CA ILE A 5 1.15 -5.71 -15.03
C ILE A 5 2.08 -4.52 -15.17
N ASP A 6 1.63 -3.53 -15.94
CA ASP A 6 2.38 -2.29 -16.10
C ASP A 6 2.28 -1.44 -14.84
N TYR A 7 3.37 -0.76 -14.50
CA TYR A 7 3.37 0.22 -13.42
C TYR A 7 4.10 1.49 -13.85
N GLN A 8 3.79 2.57 -13.16
CA GLN A 8 4.44 3.86 -13.38
C GLN A 8 4.85 4.46 -12.05
N ILE A 9 6.09 4.97 -11.98
CA ILE A 9 6.56 5.73 -10.83
C ILE A 9 6.05 7.16 -10.96
N LEU A 10 5.23 7.58 -10.01
CA LEU A 10 4.64 8.92 -9.98
C LEU A 10 5.45 9.90 -9.15
N ASN A 11 6.23 9.38 -8.19
CA ASN A 11 7.10 10.19 -7.35
C ASN A 11 8.49 9.56 -7.32
N PRO A 12 9.55 10.31 -7.72
CA PRO A 12 10.92 9.79 -7.75
C PRO A 12 11.42 9.26 -6.40
N LEU A 13 10.81 9.69 -5.31
CA LEU A 13 11.16 9.24 -3.97
C LEU A 13 11.06 7.72 -3.81
N ILE A 14 10.17 7.07 -4.57
CA ILE A 14 9.94 5.63 -4.47
C ILE A 14 10.79 4.80 -5.46
N LYS A 15 11.58 5.43 -6.32
CA LYS A 15 12.25 4.74 -7.43
C LYS A 15 13.14 3.56 -7.01
N ASP A 16 13.74 3.63 -5.82
CA ASP A 16 14.60 2.56 -5.28
C ASP A 16 13.85 1.61 -4.34
N HIS A 17 12.54 1.79 -4.20
CA HIS A 17 11.69 1.04 -3.27
C HIS A 17 10.40 0.61 -3.93
N ILE A 18 10.45 0.26 -5.21
CA ILE A 18 9.27 -0.24 -5.93
C ILE A 18 8.77 -1.53 -5.30
N PRO A 19 7.48 -1.85 -5.46
CA PRO A 19 6.94 -3.08 -4.89
C PRO A 19 7.72 -4.31 -5.31
N SER A 20 8.00 -5.16 -4.37
CA SER A 20 8.74 -6.41 -4.61
C SER A 20 8.24 -7.49 -3.66
N TYR A 21 8.50 -8.75 -4.03
CA TYR A 21 8.22 -9.86 -3.14
C TYR A 21 9.28 -9.92 -2.05
N GLY A 22 8.84 -10.04 -0.78
CA GLY A 22 9.75 -10.16 0.35
C GLY A 22 10.53 -11.47 0.36
N SER A 23 9.98 -12.51 -0.26
CA SER A 23 10.61 -13.83 -0.38
C SER A 23 10.06 -14.54 -1.62
N PRO A 24 10.72 -15.64 -2.08
CA PRO A 24 10.18 -16.42 -3.21
C PRO A 24 8.79 -17.02 -2.97
N GLY A 25 8.42 -17.23 -1.71
CA GLY A 25 7.10 -17.77 -1.35
C GLY A 25 6.06 -16.71 -1.02
N SER A 26 6.38 -15.43 -1.16
CA SER A 26 5.42 -14.35 -0.85
C SER A 26 4.28 -14.34 -1.87
N ALA A 27 3.05 -14.26 -1.38
CA ALA A 27 1.87 -14.17 -2.23
C ALA A 27 1.61 -12.75 -2.74
N GLY A 28 2.00 -11.74 -1.98
CA GLY A 28 1.77 -10.34 -2.30
C GLY A 28 3.05 -9.54 -2.41
N LEU A 29 2.94 -8.43 -3.13
CA LEU A 29 4.00 -7.43 -3.23
C LEU A 29 3.84 -6.41 -2.13
N ASP A 30 4.93 -6.04 -1.48
CA ASP A 30 4.91 -5.01 -0.44
C ASP A 30 4.87 -3.62 -1.05
N LEU A 31 3.88 -2.84 -0.67
CA LEU A 31 3.84 -1.40 -0.94
C LEU A 31 4.51 -0.65 0.19
N ARG A 32 5.13 0.48 -0.14
CA ARG A 32 5.75 1.36 0.84
C ARG A 32 5.07 2.71 0.88
N ALA A 33 5.13 3.36 2.04
CA ALA A 33 4.69 4.74 2.16
C ALA A 33 5.68 5.67 1.46
N CYS A 34 5.21 6.39 0.46
CA CYS A 34 6.03 7.37 -0.28
C CYS A 34 5.87 8.73 0.40
N ILE A 35 6.61 8.93 1.47
CA ILE A 35 6.54 10.13 2.31
C ILE A 35 7.95 10.70 2.54
N GLU A 36 8.06 12.03 2.60
CA GLU A 36 9.34 12.71 2.81
C GLU A 36 9.74 12.80 4.27
N SER A 37 8.76 12.79 5.16
CA SER A 37 8.97 12.89 6.61
C SER A 37 8.06 11.92 7.33
N ASN A 38 8.34 11.68 8.61
CA ASN A 38 7.51 10.80 9.42
C ASN A 38 6.06 11.28 9.44
N LEU A 39 5.14 10.35 9.26
CA LEU A 39 3.71 10.58 9.34
C LEU A 39 3.18 9.98 10.64
N VAL A 40 2.59 10.80 11.48
CA VAL A 40 2.01 10.37 12.74
C VAL A 40 0.51 10.13 12.55
N ILE A 41 0.05 8.96 12.96
CA ILE A 41 -1.37 8.61 12.96
C ILE A 41 -1.80 8.40 14.41
N LYS A 42 -2.69 9.27 14.88
CA LYS A 42 -3.19 9.21 16.24
C LYS A 42 -4.16 8.04 16.43
N PRO A 43 -4.39 7.61 17.69
CA PRO A 43 -5.38 6.56 17.96
C PRO A 43 -6.73 6.87 17.31
N GLY A 44 -7.28 5.90 16.57
CA GLY A 44 -8.55 6.04 15.88
C GLY A 44 -8.53 6.84 14.58
N GLU A 45 -7.42 7.48 14.26
CA GLU A 45 -7.29 8.32 13.06
C GLU A 45 -7.05 7.47 11.81
N THR A 46 -7.60 7.93 10.68
CA THR A 46 -7.36 7.34 9.35
C THR A 46 -6.76 8.39 8.46
N LYS A 47 -5.67 8.05 7.77
CA LYS A 47 -5.01 8.93 6.80
C LYS A 47 -4.74 8.20 5.49
N LEU A 48 -4.87 8.91 4.38
CA LEU A 48 -4.46 8.41 3.08
C LEU A 48 -2.95 8.56 2.94
N VAL A 49 -2.28 7.45 2.66
CA VAL A 49 -0.83 7.40 2.51
C VAL A 49 -0.50 7.10 1.05
N PRO A 50 0.27 7.95 0.38
CA PRO A 50 0.64 7.72 -1.01
C PRO A 50 1.63 6.58 -1.14
N SER A 51 1.50 5.80 -2.21
CA SER A 51 2.46 4.76 -2.58
C SER A 51 3.51 5.25 -3.58
N GLY A 52 3.24 6.36 -4.25
CA GLY A 52 4.12 6.92 -5.28
C GLY A 52 4.06 6.18 -6.61
N ILE A 53 3.17 5.22 -6.76
CA ILE A 53 3.03 4.44 -7.99
C ILE A 53 1.58 4.34 -8.45
N SER A 54 1.42 4.07 -9.74
CA SER A 54 0.17 3.60 -10.32
C SER A 54 0.41 2.28 -11.02
N ILE A 55 -0.64 1.50 -11.20
CA ILE A 55 -0.58 0.24 -11.97
C ILE A 55 -1.67 0.26 -13.05
N TYR A 56 -1.50 -0.54 -14.06
CA TYR A 56 -2.51 -0.77 -15.07
C TYR A 56 -2.63 -2.26 -15.34
N ILE A 57 -3.71 -2.85 -14.83
CA ILE A 57 -3.98 -4.28 -14.98
C ILE A 57 -4.46 -4.56 -16.41
N LYS A 58 -5.34 -3.68 -16.93
CA LYS A 58 -5.88 -3.72 -18.28
C LYS A 58 -6.90 -4.84 -18.52
N ASP A 59 -6.56 -6.08 -18.20
CA ASP A 59 -7.41 -7.25 -18.44
C ASP A 59 -8.54 -7.29 -17.40
N PRO A 60 -9.82 -7.16 -17.83
CA PRO A 60 -10.95 -7.15 -16.90
C PRO A 60 -11.21 -8.48 -16.21
N SER A 61 -10.50 -9.54 -16.59
CA SER A 61 -10.57 -10.83 -15.89
C SER A 61 -9.83 -10.82 -14.56
N PHE A 62 -9.07 -9.75 -14.28
CA PHE A 62 -8.26 -9.63 -13.06
C PHE A 62 -8.57 -8.34 -12.31
N ALA A 63 -8.30 -8.38 -11.02
CA ALA A 63 -8.33 -7.21 -10.14
C ALA A 63 -7.18 -7.33 -9.15
N ALA A 64 -6.80 -6.22 -8.53
CA ALA A 64 -5.82 -6.23 -7.46
C ALA A 64 -6.50 -5.94 -6.11
N LEU A 65 -5.92 -6.48 -5.05
CA LEU A 65 -6.35 -6.21 -3.68
C LEU A 65 -5.20 -5.60 -2.91
N ILE A 66 -5.49 -4.53 -2.17
CA ILE A 66 -4.57 -3.99 -1.16
C ILE A 66 -5.04 -4.54 0.18
N LEU A 67 -4.14 -5.21 0.88
CA LEU A 67 -4.42 -5.85 2.15
C LEU A 67 -3.43 -5.33 3.20
N PRO A 68 -3.82 -5.29 4.48
CA PRO A 68 -2.89 -4.94 5.54
C PRO A 68 -1.88 -6.07 5.77
N ARG A 69 -0.70 -5.73 6.26
CA ARG A 69 0.27 -6.73 6.70
C ARG A 69 -0.17 -7.29 8.04
N SER A 70 -0.12 -8.60 8.18
CA SER A 70 -0.60 -9.29 9.38
C SER A 70 0.10 -8.81 10.66
N GLY A 71 1.42 -8.66 10.62
CA GLY A 71 2.19 -8.21 11.78
C GLY A 71 1.87 -6.77 12.18
N LEU A 72 1.78 -5.86 11.21
CA LEU A 72 1.41 -4.46 11.47
C LEU A 72 -0.01 -4.36 12.00
N GLY A 73 -0.93 -5.12 11.44
CA GLY A 73 -2.33 -5.10 11.88
C GLY A 73 -2.50 -5.69 13.28
N HIS A 74 -1.90 -6.85 13.52
CA HIS A 74 -2.06 -7.56 14.79
C HIS A 74 -1.30 -6.90 15.94
N LYS A 75 -0.03 -6.56 15.72
CA LYS A 75 0.85 -6.05 16.78
C LYS A 75 0.71 -4.55 17.02
N HIS A 76 0.52 -3.79 15.94
CA HIS A 76 0.57 -2.33 16.00
C HIS A 76 -0.76 -1.65 15.70
N GLY A 77 -1.75 -2.40 15.22
CA GLY A 77 -3.07 -1.85 14.94
C GLY A 77 -3.17 -1.01 13.67
N ILE A 78 -2.17 -1.07 12.77
CA ILE A 78 -2.25 -0.44 11.46
C ILE A 78 -2.96 -1.38 10.51
N VAL A 79 -4.15 -0.98 10.11
CA VAL A 79 -5.00 -1.72 9.16
C VAL A 79 -5.52 -0.75 8.10
N LEU A 80 -6.36 -1.23 7.20
CA LEU A 80 -6.98 -0.36 6.19
C LEU A 80 -8.30 0.18 6.69
N GLY A 81 -8.51 1.49 6.52
CA GLY A 81 -9.76 2.15 6.89
C GLY A 81 -10.94 1.68 6.06
N ASN A 82 -10.69 1.25 4.83
CA ASN A 82 -11.69 0.66 3.94
C ASN A 82 -11.72 -0.87 4.01
N LEU A 83 -11.00 -1.48 4.95
CA LEU A 83 -10.87 -2.91 5.20
C LEU A 83 -10.10 -3.64 4.09
N VAL A 84 -10.53 -3.54 2.85
CA VAL A 84 -9.87 -4.08 1.67
C VAL A 84 -9.89 -3.01 0.58
N GLY A 85 -8.76 -2.77 -0.04
CA GLY A 85 -8.68 -1.89 -1.21
C GLY A 85 -8.83 -2.71 -2.48
N LEU A 86 -9.94 -2.53 -3.19
CA LEU A 86 -10.16 -3.20 -4.48
C LEU A 86 -9.71 -2.26 -5.60
N ILE A 87 -8.81 -2.75 -6.45
CA ILE A 87 -8.28 -2.01 -7.59
C ILE A 87 -8.82 -2.62 -8.87
N ASP A 88 -9.61 -1.84 -9.59
CA ASP A 88 -10.19 -2.27 -10.86
C ASP A 88 -9.13 -2.35 -11.97
N SER A 89 -9.41 -3.17 -12.98
CA SER A 89 -8.47 -3.39 -14.07
C SER A 89 -8.18 -2.13 -14.89
N ASP A 90 -9.11 -1.19 -14.92
CA ASP A 90 -8.99 0.08 -15.65
C ASP A 90 -8.56 1.25 -14.79
N TYR A 91 -8.33 1.05 -13.49
CA TYR A 91 -7.86 2.11 -12.63
C TYR A 91 -6.36 2.37 -12.86
N GLN A 92 -6.02 3.60 -13.21
CA GLN A 92 -4.65 4.02 -13.51
C GLN A 92 -4.18 5.18 -12.64
N GLY A 93 -4.94 5.54 -11.61
CA GLY A 93 -4.54 6.56 -10.65
C GLY A 93 -3.52 6.04 -9.65
N GLU A 94 -3.00 6.94 -8.84
CA GLU A 94 -2.08 6.55 -7.78
C GLU A 94 -2.75 5.58 -6.81
N LEU A 95 -1.99 4.58 -6.36
CA LEU A 95 -2.43 3.70 -5.28
C LEU A 95 -2.26 4.45 -3.96
N LEU A 96 -3.38 4.82 -3.36
CA LEU A 96 -3.43 5.48 -2.07
C LEU A 96 -3.90 4.48 -1.02
N ILE A 97 -3.18 4.41 0.08
CA ILE A 97 -3.46 3.44 1.14
C ILE A 97 -4.17 4.16 2.29
N SER A 98 -5.41 3.77 2.57
CA SER A 98 -6.17 4.28 3.70
C SER A 98 -5.68 3.59 4.97
N CYS A 99 -4.77 4.23 5.70
CA CYS A 99 -4.18 3.68 6.92
C CYS A 99 -4.98 4.12 8.13
N TRP A 100 -5.51 3.15 8.86
CA TRP A 100 -6.26 3.35 10.09
C TRP A 100 -5.47 2.83 11.28
N ASN A 101 -5.25 3.70 12.26
CA ASN A 101 -4.68 3.31 13.53
C ASN A 101 -5.81 2.92 14.49
N ARG A 102 -6.06 1.64 14.63
CA ARG A 102 -7.08 1.14 15.54
C ARG A 102 -6.54 0.83 16.94
N SER A 103 -5.27 1.15 17.21
CA SER A 103 -4.68 0.96 18.53
C SER A 103 -5.00 2.14 19.44
N ASP A 104 -4.60 2.03 20.70
CA ASP A 104 -4.72 3.10 21.70
C ASP A 104 -3.46 3.95 21.82
N LYS A 105 -2.49 3.76 20.91
CA LYS A 105 -1.22 4.46 20.89
C LYS A 105 -1.02 5.21 19.58
N GLU A 106 -0.34 6.34 19.66
CA GLU A 106 0.12 7.06 18.48
C GLU A 106 1.16 6.23 17.73
N LEU A 107 1.05 6.21 16.39
CA LEU A 107 1.95 5.44 15.55
C LEU A 107 2.61 6.37 14.53
N SER A 108 3.90 6.12 14.28
CA SER A 108 4.69 6.90 13.34
C SER A 108 5.10 6.02 12.16
N LEU A 109 4.71 6.43 10.95
CA LEU A 109 5.22 5.81 9.72
C LEU A 109 6.53 6.50 9.35
N ILE A 110 7.55 5.69 9.11
CA ILE A 110 8.87 6.18 8.76
C ILE A 110 8.91 6.48 7.28
N HIS A 111 9.50 7.62 6.91
CA HIS A 111 9.71 7.99 5.51
C HIS A 111 10.68 7.02 4.81
N ILE A 112 10.55 6.94 3.51
CA ILE A 112 11.44 6.15 2.66
C ILE A 112 12.72 6.92 2.37
#